data_df5ec6be94f18e951976a4d8f0a8b199
#
_entry.id   df5ec6be94f18e951976a4d8f0a8b199
#
_cell.length_a   1.000
_cell.length_b   1.000
_cell.length_c   1.000
_cell.angle_alpha   90.00
_cell.angle_beta   90.00
_cell.angle_gamma   90.00
#
_symmetry.space_group_name_H-M   'P 1'
#
loop_
_entity.id
_entity.type
_entity.pdbx_description
1 polymer ?
#
loop_
_entity_poly.entity_id
_entity_poly.type
_entity_poly.pdbx_seq_one_letter_code
_entity_poly.pdbx_strand_id
1 'polypeptide(L)'
;MIETDRLIAAAPASPQEEVFERALRPKQLDEYIGQEKIRGQLEIFIEAARQRKESLDHVLLFGPPGLGKTTLAHIIAREMGVNLRHTSGPVLERAGDLAAMLTNLEPNDVLFIDEIHRLSPVVEEILYPALEDFQIDIMIGEGPAARSVKLDLPPFTLIGATTRAGMLTNPLRDRFGIVARLDFYSVEELTRIVARSARLLEIEVDADGAREIASRARATPRISNRLLRRVRDYAQVKAQGKVTKEVADAALKMLDVDALGLDVKDRKLLLAVIEKFDGGPVGVDNLAAAISEERDTIEDVLEPYLIQQGYLQRTPRGRMATVTAYRHFGLAQPKSLVTPELWEEPAGKQD
;
A
#
# COMPACT_ATOMS: atom_id res chain seq x y z
N MET A 1 24.17 8.03 -12.95
CA MET A 1 22.74 8.38 -12.95
C MET A 1 22.14 7.78 -11.69
N ILE A 2 21.59 8.56 -10.76
CA ILE A 2 20.88 8.03 -9.61
C ILE A 2 19.59 7.47 -10.19
N GLU A 3 19.33 6.16 -10.01
CA GLU A 3 18.08 5.54 -10.44
C GLU A 3 16.91 6.12 -9.63
N THR A 4 16.27 7.16 -10.17
CA THR A 4 15.04 7.76 -9.65
C THR A 4 13.88 6.75 -9.64
N ASP A 5 14.01 5.71 -10.44
CA ASP A 5 13.08 4.56 -10.55
C ASP A 5 12.73 3.87 -9.22
N ARG A 6 13.53 4.10 -8.17
CA ARG A 6 13.37 3.40 -6.88
C ARG A 6 12.51 4.15 -5.85
N LEU A 7 12.17 5.42 -6.09
CA LEU A 7 11.40 6.21 -5.11
C LEU A 7 10.02 5.62 -4.84
N ILE A 8 9.38 5.08 -5.87
CA ILE A 8 8.03 4.49 -5.79
C ILE A 8 8.03 2.96 -5.67
N ALA A 9 9.20 2.30 -5.66
CA ALA A 9 9.26 0.84 -5.55
C ALA A 9 8.48 0.33 -4.33
N ALA A 10 7.73 -0.76 -4.52
CA ALA A 10 6.93 -1.37 -3.45
C ALA A 10 7.80 -1.97 -2.32
N ALA A 11 9.04 -2.39 -2.64
CA ALA A 11 9.99 -2.98 -1.70
C ALA A 11 11.17 -2.03 -1.40
N PRO A 12 11.84 -2.17 -0.22
CA PRO A 12 13.08 -1.47 0.08
C PRO A 12 14.18 -1.88 -0.92
N ALA A 13 15.00 -0.91 -1.34
CA ALA A 13 16.09 -1.15 -2.28
C ALA A 13 17.34 -1.76 -1.62
N SER A 14 17.45 -1.68 -0.29
CA SER A 14 18.61 -2.18 0.47
C SER A 14 18.23 -2.50 1.92
N PRO A 15 19.00 -3.35 2.62
CA PRO A 15 18.83 -3.59 4.06
C PRO A 15 18.89 -2.31 4.90
N GLN A 16 19.71 -1.33 4.51
CA GLN A 16 19.81 -0.05 5.20
C GLN A 16 18.52 0.77 5.05
N GLU A 17 17.86 0.71 3.90
CA GLU A 17 16.58 1.38 3.70
C GLU A 17 15.49 0.72 4.55
N GLU A 18 15.49 -0.60 4.67
CA GLU A 18 14.56 -1.32 5.53
C GLU A 18 14.73 -0.94 7.01
N VAL A 19 15.96 -0.88 7.50
CA VAL A 19 16.27 -0.43 8.88
C VAL A 19 15.78 1.00 9.09
N PHE A 20 16.00 1.88 8.12
CA PHE A 20 15.54 3.26 8.16
C PHE A 20 14.01 3.34 8.19
N GLU A 21 13.31 2.63 7.30
CA GLU A 21 11.85 2.58 7.28
C GLU A 21 11.30 2.04 8.62
N ARG A 22 11.92 1.01 9.19
CA ARG A 22 11.51 0.44 10.49
C ARG A 22 11.66 1.44 11.64
N ALA A 23 12.74 2.24 11.65
CA ALA A 23 12.98 3.24 12.69
C ALA A 23 11.92 4.34 12.71
N LEU A 24 11.32 4.67 11.57
CA LEU A 24 10.30 5.70 11.44
C LEU A 24 8.88 5.19 11.72
N ARG A 25 8.65 3.89 11.78
CA ARG A 25 7.31 3.32 12.00
C ARG A 25 6.77 3.73 13.37
N PRO A 26 5.52 4.19 13.45
CA PRO A 26 4.84 4.36 14.73
C PRO A 26 4.74 3.01 15.45
N LYS A 27 4.84 3.07 16.77
CA LYS A 27 4.85 1.87 17.61
C LYS A 27 3.54 1.66 18.36
N GLN A 28 2.70 2.67 18.46
CA GLN A 28 1.42 2.67 19.18
C GLN A 28 0.34 3.31 18.30
N LEU A 29 -0.93 3.04 18.62
CA LEU A 29 -2.07 3.58 17.86
C LEU A 29 -2.17 5.11 17.96
N ASP A 30 -1.76 5.70 19.07
CA ASP A 30 -1.76 7.16 19.26
C ASP A 30 -0.73 7.88 18.40
N GLU A 31 0.38 7.20 18.06
CA GLU A 31 1.40 7.70 17.14
C GLU A 31 0.99 7.53 15.66
N TYR A 32 -0.01 6.69 15.37
CA TYR A 32 -0.42 6.37 14.01
C TYR A 32 -1.31 7.47 13.45
N ILE A 33 -0.76 8.26 12.52
CA ILE A 33 -1.43 9.38 11.88
C ILE A 33 -2.28 8.88 10.71
N GLY A 34 -3.49 9.42 10.57
CA GLY A 34 -4.43 9.08 9.50
C GLY A 34 -5.25 7.84 9.78
N GLN A 35 -6.05 7.43 8.81
CA GLN A 35 -6.95 6.27 8.88
C GLN A 35 -7.87 6.31 10.13
N GLU A 36 -8.38 7.48 10.50
CA GLU A 36 -9.05 7.74 11.79
C GLU A 36 -10.17 6.75 12.11
N LYS A 37 -10.98 6.40 11.10
CA LYS A 37 -12.08 5.44 11.27
C LYS A 37 -11.56 4.06 11.67
N ILE A 38 -10.53 3.56 10.96
CA ILE A 38 -9.93 2.24 11.21
C ILE A 38 -9.24 2.25 12.57
N ARG A 39 -8.50 3.31 12.87
CA ARG A 39 -7.81 3.49 14.16
C ARG A 39 -8.79 3.44 15.34
N GLY A 40 -9.88 4.22 15.28
CA GLY A 40 -10.89 4.21 16.35
C GLY A 40 -11.60 2.86 16.52
N GLN A 41 -11.84 2.13 15.42
CA GLN A 41 -12.39 0.78 15.51
C GLN A 41 -11.41 -0.21 16.15
N LEU A 42 -10.15 -0.20 15.71
CA LEU A 42 -9.10 -1.07 16.26
C LEU A 42 -8.85 -0.80 17.74
N GLU A 43 -8.85 0.46 18.17
CA GLU A 43 -8.70 0.84 19.58
C GLU A 43 -9.77 0.16 20.46
N ILE A 44 -11.04 0.20 20.03
CA ILE A 44 -12.15 -0.45 20.74
C ILE A 44 -12.00 -1.97 20.74
N PHE A 45 -11.70 -2.58 19.60
CA PHE A 45 -11.62 -4.04 19.49
C PHE A 45 -10.44 -4.61 20.26
N ILE A 46 -9.27 -3.97 20.20
CA ILE A 46 -8.08 -4.36 20.96
C ILE A 46 -8.33 -4.26 22.46
N GLU A 47 -8.90 -3.15 22.92
CA GLU A 47 -9.18 -2.97 24.34
C GLU A 47 -10.20 -4.00 24.85
N ALA A 48 -11.25 -4.29 24.07
CA ALA A 48 -12.24 -5.31 24.41
C ALA A 48 -11.62 -6.72 24.49
N ALA A 49 -10.76 -7.11 23.53
CA ALA A 49 -10.06 -8.39 23.54
C ALA A 49 -9.11 -8.51 24.75
N ARG A 50 -8.37 -7.44 25.06
CA ARG A 50 -7.49 -7.39 26.26
C ARG A 50 -8.25 -7.57 27.57
N GLN A 51 -9.40 -6.88 27.73
CA GLN A 51 -10.25 -7.02 28.93
C GLN A 51 -10.76 -8.44 29.11
N ARG A 52 -11.12 -9.12 28.04
CA ARG A 52 -11.57 -10.52 28.05
C ARG A 52 -10.42 -11.53 28.11
N LYS A 53 -9.17 -11.09 27.90
CA LYS A 53 -7.95 -11.92 27.80
C LYS A 53 -8.07 -12.96 26.65
N GLU A 54 -8.65 -12.55 25.55
CA GLU A 54 -8.87 -13.37 24.34
C GLU A 54 -7.98 -12.87 23.20
N SER A 55 -7.80 -13.72 22.19
CA SER A 55 -7.23 -13.27 20.89
C SER A 55 -8.17 -12.27 20.25
N LEU A 56 -7.60 -11.33 19.48
CA LEU A 56 -8.39 -10.44 18.63
C LEU A 56 -8.99 -11.25 17.48
N ASP A 57 -10.15 -10.87 17.00
CA ASP A 57 -10.69 -11.41 15.74
C ASP A 57 -9.67 -11.28 14.61
N HIS A 58 -9.71 -12.19 13.64
CA HIS A 58 -8.82 -12.15 12.48
C HIS A 58 -9.03 -10.87 11.68
N VAL A 59 -7.93 -10.23 11.25
CA VAL A 59 -7.92 -8.90 10.62
C VAL A 59 -7.44 -9.00 9.18
N LEU A 60 -8.20 -8.46 8.23
CA LEU A 60 -7.79 -8.26 6.84
C LEU A 60 -7.48 -6.78 6.59
N LEU A 61 -6.22 -6.46 6.30
CA LEU A 61 -5.77 -5.13 5.92
C LEU A 61 -5.56 -5.08 4.41
N PHE A 62 -6.29 -4.24 3.69
CA PHE A 62 -6.14 -4.16 2.24
C PHE A 62 -6.08 -2.72 1.74
N GLY A 63 -5.49 -2.54 0.57
CA GLY A 63 -5.30 -1.23 -0.08
C GLY A 63 -3.94 -1.12 -0.77
N PRO A 64 -3.69 -0.02 -1.48
CA PRO A 64 -2.45 0.23 -2.20
C PRO A 64 -1.18 0.01 -1.36
N PRO A 65 -0.02 -0.22 -1.98
CA PRO A 65 1.24 -0.40 -1.25
C PRO A 65 1.65 0.91 -0.55
N GLY A 66 2.39 0.78 0.56
CA GLY A 66 2.96 1.94 1.26
C GLY A 66 2.02 2.68 2.22
N LEU A 67 0.77 2.24 2.41
CA LEU A 67 -0.23 2.88 3.28
C LEU A 67 -0.15 2.47 4.77
N GLY A 68 0.74 1.53 5.13
CA GLY A 68 0.96 1.18 6.54
C GLY A 68 0.33 -0.12 7.01
N LYS A 69 -0.09 -1.05 6.12
CA LYS A 69 -0.63 -2.37 6.49
C LYS A 69 0.27 -3.14 7.47
N THR A 70 1.54 -3.32 7.11
CA THR A 70 2.54 -3.97 7.96
C THR A 70 2.76 -3.21 9.28
N THR A 71 2.70 -1.89 9.26
CA THR A 71 2.82 -1.05 10.45
C THR A 71 1.66 -1.30 11.42
N LEU A 72 0.41 -1.34 10.91
CA LEU A 72 -0.76 -1.65 11.74
C LEU A 72 -0.68 -3.05 12.36
N ALA A 73 -0.20 -4.05 11.61
CA ALA A 73 -0.02 -5.40 12.16
C ALA A 73 0.95 -5.41 13.36
N HIS A 74 2.06 -4.68 13.27
CA HIS A 74 3.00 -4.52 14.39
C HIS A 74 2.39 -3.75 15.57
N ILE A 75 1.59 -2.72 15.31
CA ILE A 75 0.91 -1.95 16.34
C ILE A 75 -0.11 -2.85 17.07
N ILE A 76 -0.95 -3.58 16.33
CA ILE A 76 -1.96 -4.48 16.91
C ILE A 76 -1.30 -5.49 17.85
N ALA A 77 -0.25 -6.17 17.42
CA ALA A 77 0.45 -7.15 18.26
C ALA A 77 1.03 -6.49 19.54
N ARG A 78 1.61 -5.29 19.40
CA ARG A 78 2.16 -4.54 20.52
C ARG A 78 1.09 -4.06 21.50
N GLU A 79 -0.02 -3.53 21.01
CA GLU A 79 -1.16 -3.10 21.84
C GLU A 79 -1.81 -4.29 22.55
N MET A 80 -1.88 -5.44 21.91
CA MET A 80 -2.32 -6.70 22.54
C MET A 80 -1.32 -7.24 23.55
N GLY A 81 -0.05 -6.82 23.52
CA GLY A 81 1.02 -7.28 24.41
C GLY A 81 1.50 -8.70 24.08
N VAL A 82 1.43 -9.13 22.83
CA VAL A 82 1.75 -10.48 22.35
C VAL A 82 2.85 -10.47 21.30
N ASN A 83 3.39 -11.65 20.95
CA ASN A 83 4.39 -11.77 19.90
C ASN A 83 3.76 -11.66 18.51
N LEU A 84 4.54 -11.15 17.56
CA LEU A 84 4.19 -11.14 16.15
C LEU A 84 5.10 -12.07 15.37
N ARG A 85 4.52 -13.08 14.72
CA ARG A 85 5.19 -13.89 13.71
C ARG A 85 4.87 -13.33 12.34
N HIS A 86 5.91 -13.02 11.56
CA HIS A 86 5.77 -12.40 10.25
C HIS A 86 6.21 -13.33 9.14
N THR A 87 5.37 -13.49 8.14
CA THR A 87 5.65 -14.19 6.88
C THR A 87 4.96 -13.51 5.72
N SER A 88 5.08 -14.08 4.53
CA SER A 88 4.36 -13.60 3.33
C SER A 88 3.82 -14.78 2.52
N GLY A 89 2.77 -14.53 1.73
CA GLY A 89 2.16 -15.55 0.88
C GLY A 89 3.17 -16.30 0.01
N PRO A 90 4.07 -15.62 -0.72
CA PRO A 90 5.09 -16.27 -1.54
C PRO A 90 6.10 -17.15 -0.80
N VAL A 91 6.31 -16.94 0.49
CA VAL A 91 7.24 -17.73 1.32
C VAL A 91 6.58 -19.03 1.79
N LEU A 92 5.26 -19.04 1.92
CA LEU A 92 4.48 -20.20 2.33
C LEU A 92 4.15 -21.08 1.10
N GLU A 93 5.12 -21.85 0.65
CA GLU A 93 4.95 -22.69 -0.54
C GLU A 93 4.23 -24.00 -0.24
N ARG A 94 4.45 -24.56 0.95
CA ARG A 94 3.98 -25.91 1.35
C ARG A 94 3.11 -25.85 2.60
N ALA A 95 2.20 -26.81 2.69
CA ALA A 95 1.38 -27.06 3.85
C ALA A 95 2.20 -27.16 5.16
N GLY A 96 3.35 -27.82 5.11
CA GLY A 96 4.25 -27.98 6.25
C GLY A 96 4.88 -26.67 6.75
N ASP A 97 5.11 -25.71 5.88
CA ASP A 97 5.69 -24.40 6.25
C ASP A 97 4.71 -23.62 7.14
N LEU A 98 3.44 -23.59 6.74
CA LEU A 98 2.38 -22.97 7.53
C LEU A 98 2.11 -23.72 8.82
N ALA A 99 2.02 -25.07 8.78
CA ALA A 99 1.82 -25.90 9.96
C ALA A 99 2.92 -25.69 11.00
N ALA A 100 4.19 -25.62 10.58
CA ALA A 100 5.31 -25.33 11.46
C ALA A 100 5.21 -23.95 12.12
N MET A 101 4.71 -22.93 11.40
CA MET A 101 4.50 -21.62 11.99
C MET A 101 3.35 -21.61 12.99
N LEU A 102 2.22 -22.24 12.67
CA LEU A 102 1.03 -22.27 13.52
C LEU A 102 1.28 -23.04 14.82
N THR A 103 1.98 -24.18 14.77
CA THR A 103 2.31 -24.99 15.96
C THR A 103 3.33 -24.33 16.89
N ASN A 104 4.06 -23.32 16.44
CA ASN A 104 5.00 -22.53 17.25
C ASN A 104 4.42 -21.21 17.79
N LEU A 105 3.11 -20.97 17.63
CA LEU A 105 2.44 -19.82 18.24
C LEU A 105 2.18 -20.08 19.73
N GLU A 106 2.29 -19.01 20.51
CA GLU A 106 1.84 -18.96 21.89
C GLU A 106 0.38 -18.45 21.96
N PRO A 107 -0.35 -18.68 23.05
CA PRO A 107 -1.71 -18.18 23.19
C PRO A 107 -1.83 -16.68 22.93
N ASN A 108 -2.77 -16.30 22.08
CA ASN A 108 -3.09 -14.95 21.63
C ASN A 108 -2.02 -14.28 20.73
N ASP A 109 -0.96 -14.98 20.33
CA ASP A 109 0.02 -14.47 19.38
C ASP A 109 -0.64 -13.99 18.07
N VAL A 110 0.05 -13.09 17.38
CA VAL A 110 -0.33 -12.61 16.07
C VAL A 110 0.51 -13.27 14.99
N LEU A 111 -0.14 -13.93 14.05
CA LEU A 111 0.45 -14.34 12.77
C LEU A 111 0.13 -13.30 11.70
N PHE A 112 1.15 -12.65 11.15
CA PHE A 112 1.00 -11.69 10.05
C PHE A 112 1.47 -12.31 8.75
N ILE A 113 0.57 -12.36 7.75
CA ILE A 113 0.86 -12.83 6.38
C ILE A 113 0.71 -11.65 5.42
N ASP A 114 1.84 -11.16 4.92
CA ASP A 114 1.84 -10.14 3.85
C ASP A 114 1.57 -10.79 2.49
N GLU A 115 0.95 -10.04 1.56
CA GLU A 115 0.54 -10.54 0.25
C GLU A 115 -0.25 -11.87 0.32
N ILE A 116 -1.19 -11.94 1.26
CA ILE A 116 -1.96 -13.17 1.57
C ILE A 116 -2.72 -13.72 0.33
N HIS A 117 -3.04 -12.89 -0.65
CA HIS A 117 -3.66 -13.30 -1.92
C HIS A 117 -2.76 -14.18 -2.80
N ARG A 118 -1.48 -14.31 -2.46
CA ARG A 118 -0.50 -15.15 -3.16
C ARG A 118 -0.28 -16.52 -2.50
N LEU A 119 -1.08 -16.87 -1.51
CA LEU A 119 -1.08 -18.21 -0.94
C LEU A 119 -1.47 -19.23 -2.01
N SER A 120 -0.82 -20.40 -1.98
CA SER A 120 -1.27 -21.53 -2.81
C SER A 120 -2.59 -22.10 -2.26
N PRO A 121 -3.46 -22.68 -3.11
CA PRO A 121 -4.71 -23.29 -2.64
C PRO A 121 -4.51 -24.33 -1.55
N VAL A 122 -3.44 -25.11 -1.61
CA VAL A 122 -3.12 -26.14 -0.60
C VAL A 122 -2.81 -25.53 0.76
N VAL A 123 -2.12 -24.40 0.79
CA VAL A 123 -1.82 -23.67 2.04
C VAL A 123 -3.07 -22.99 2.57
N GLU A 124 -3.90 -22.44 1.68
CA GLU A 124 -5.15 -21.80 2.04
C GLU A 124 -6.14 -22.78 2.69
N GLU A 125 -6.23 -24.01 2.19
CA GLU A 125 -7.09 -25.07 2.77
C GLU A 125 -6.74 -25.42 4.21
N ILE A 126 -5.45 -25.33 4.60
CA ILE A 126 -5.02 -25.55 5.99
C ILE A 126 -5.39 -24.38 6.89
N LEU A 127 -5.46 -23.16 6.34
CA LEU A 127 -5.87 -21.99 7.11
C LEU A 127 -7.32 -22.09 7.56
N TYR A 128 -8.22 -22.67 6.79
CA TYR A 128 -9.63 -22.68 7.13
C TYR A 128 -9.94 -23.27 8.50
N PRO A 129 -9.58 -24.53 8.82
CA PRO A 129 -9.80 -25.08 10.15
C PRO A 129 -8.96 -24.40 11.23
N ALA A 130 -7.77 -23.88 10.87
CA ALA A 130 -6.93 -23.14 11.80
C ALA A 130 -7.58 -21.83 12.27
N LEU A 131 -8.34 -21.14 11.40
CA LEU A 131 -9.01 -19.88 11.72
C LEU A 131 -10.40 -20.07 12.38
N GLU A 132 -11.10 -21.18 12.07
CA GLU A 132 -12.42 -21.44 12.64
C GLU A 132 -12.35 -22.16 13.97
N ASP A 133 -11.58 -23.26 14.02
CA ASP A 133 -11.60 -24.22 15.13
C ASP A 133 -10.28 -24.25 15.92
N PHE A 134 -9.27 -23.46 15.53
CA PHE A 134 -7.91 -23.52 16.06
C PHE A 134 -7.34 -24.94 15.96
N GLN A 135 -7.52 -25.60 14.84
CA GLN A 135 -7.06 -26.95 14.55
C GLN A 135 -6.42 -27.01 13.17
N ILE A 136 -5.44 -27.90 13.01
CA ILE A 136 -4.89 -28.24 11.69
C ILE A 136 -4.88 -29.75 11.50
N ASP A 137 -5.13 -30.15 10.24
CA ASP A 137 -5.01 -31.54 9.82
C ASP A 137 -3.67 -31.75 9.12
N ILE A 138 -2.82 -32.62 9.69
CA ILE A 138 -1.51 -32.95 9.12
C ILE A 138 -1.51 -34.40 8.65
N MET A 139 -1.12 -34.61 7.38
CA MET A 139 -0.90 -35.94 6.85
C MET A 139 0.48 -36.48 7.29
N ILE A 140 0.50 -37.57 8.01
CA ILE A 140 1.74 -38.27 8.46
C ILE A 140 1.85 -39.56 7.66
N GLY A 141 3.03 -39.79 7.05
CA GLY A 141 3.31 -40.95 6.21
C GLY A 141 3.07 -40.70 4.72
N GLU A 142 3.37 -41.68 3.91
CA GLU A 142 3.22 -41.65 2.45
C GLU A 142 2.37 -42.83 1.95
N GLY A 143 1.70 -42.63 0.82
CA GLY A 143 0.91 -43.63 0.14
C GLY A 143 -0.32 -44.13 0.93
N PRO A 144 -0.76 -45.38 0.77
CA PRO A 144 -1.96 -45.91 1.41
C PRO A 144 -1.91 -46.00 2.94
N ALA A 145 -0.72 -45.86 3.54
CA ALA A 145 -0.51 -45.87 4.99
C ALA A 145 -0.52 -44.46 5.61
N ALA A 146 -0.70 -43.41 4.80
CA ALA A 146 -0.82 -42.04 5.28
C ALA A 146 -2.03 -41.88 6.23
N ARG A 147 -1.84 -41.21 7.35
CA ARG A 147 -2.89 -40.95 8.34
C ARG A 147 -3.00 -39.44 8.56
N SER A 148 -4.24 -38.92 8.62
CA SER A 148 -4.49 -37.57 9.08
C SER A 148 -4.44 -37.54 10.62
N VAL A 149 -3.69 -36.58 11.16
CA VAL A 149 -3.64 -36.27 12.59
C VAL A 149 -4.09 -34.84 12.79
N LYS A 150 -5.12 -34.68 13.62
CA LYS A 150 -5.59 -33.35 14.05
C LYS A 150 -4.70 -32.85 15.19
N LEU A 151 -4.21 -31.63 15.06
CA LEU A 151 -3.46 -30.93 16.10
C LEU A 151 -4.25 -29.70 16.52
N ASP A 152 -4.45 -29.56 17.84
CA ASP A 152 -5.02 -28.34 18.41
C ASP A 152 -3.96 -27.24 18.44
N LEU A 153 -4.38 -26.02 18.10
CA LEU A 153 -3.58 -24.81 18.13
C LEU A 153 -4.02 -23.93 19.32
N PRO A 154 -3.11 -23.16 19.91
CA PRO A 154 -3.53 -22.11 20.82
C PRO A 154 -4.37 -21.06 20.06
N PRO A 155 -5.34 -20.40 20.70
CA PRO A 155 -6.02 -19.28 20.10
C PRO A 155 -5.03 -18.20 19.63
N PHE A 156 -5.17 -17.71 18.43
CA PHE A 156 -4.28 -16.72 17.82
C PHE A 156 -5.05 -15.75 16.93
N THR A 157 -4.44 -14.65 16.58
CA THR A 157 -4.99 -13.69 15.61
C THR A 157 -4.23 -13.79 14.29
N LEU A 158 -4.93 -14.09 13.19
CA LEU A 158 -4.37 -13.88 11.85
C LEU A 158 -4.57 -12.43 11.42
N ILE A 159 -3.50 -11.77 10.97
CA ILE A 159 -3.58 -10.51 10.24
C ILE A 159 -3.12 -10.78 8.82
N GLY A 160 -4.05 -10.74 7.86
CA GLY A 160 -3.76 -10.81 6.43
C GLY A 160 -3.57 -9.42 5.84
N ALA A 161 -2.54 -9.21 5.03
CA ALA A 161 -2.39 -7.99 4.25
C ALA A 161 -2.39 -8.28 2.75
N THR A 162 -3.03 -7.42 1.97
CA THR A 162 -3.07 -7.56 0.51
C THR A 162 -3.23 -6.23 -0.22
N THR A 163 -2.65 -6.12 -1.40
CA THR A 163 -2.95 -5.04 -2.36
C THR A 163 -4.18 -5.37 -3.21
N ARG A 164 -4.52 -6.65 -3.36
CA ARG A 164 -5.53 -7.18 -4.29
C ARG A 164 -6.60 -7.98 -3.56
N ALA A 165 -7.44 -7.31 -2.74
CA ALA A 165 -8.51 -7.98 -1.98
C ALA A 165 -9.48 -8.80 -2.84
N GLY A 166 -9.69 -8.41 -4.10
CA GLY A 166 -10.53 -9.15 -5.05
C GLY A 166 -9.96 -10.48 -5.52
N MET A 167 -8.67 -10.77 -5.24
CA MET A 167 -8.05 -12.07 -5.57
C MET A 167 -8.17 -13.08 -4.42
N LEU A 168 -8.61 -12.66 -3.24
CA LEU A 168 -8.87 -13.59 -2.14
C LEU A 168 -10.11 -14.44 -2.45
N THR A 169 -10.04 -15.72 -2.12
CA THR A 169 -11.21 -16.59 -2.18
C THR A 169 -12.27 -16.13 -1.18
N ASN A 170 -13.54 -16.33 -1.52
CA ASN A 170 -14.63 -16.00 -0.59
C ASN A 170 -14.49 -16.75 0.76
N PRO A 171 -14.18 -18.07 0.77
CA PRO A 171 -14.01 -18.80 2.03
C PRO A 171 -12.94 -18.19 2.96
N LEU A 172 -11.80 -17.75 2.41
CA LEU A 172 -10.78 -17.10 3.23
C LEU A 172 -11.23 -15.72 3.72
N ARG A 173 -11.85 -14.95 2.85
CA ARG A 173 -12.31 -13.60 3.17
C ARG A 173 -13.35 -13.58 4.29
N ASP A 174 -14.29 -14.53 4.28
CA ASP A 174 -15.40 -14.59 5.23
C ASP A 174 -14.93 -14.96 6.66
N ARG A 175 -13.70 -15.43 6.83
CA ARG A 175 -13.10 -15.74 8.12
C ARG A 175 -12.46 -14.55 8.83
N PHE A 176 -12.35 -13.40 8.15
CA PHE A 176 -11.88 -12.18 8.77
C PHE A 176 -13.03 -11.41 9.42
N GLY A 177 -13.07 -11.39 10.74
CA GLY A 177 -14.06 -10.61 11.51
C GLY A 177 -13.87 -9.10 11.40
N ILE A 178 -12.60 -8.66 11.18
CA ILE A 178 -12.25 -7.25 11.01
C ILE A 178 -11.67 -7.06 9.60
N VAL A 179 -12.38 -6.29 8.76
CA VAL A 179 -11.94 -5.98 7.40
C VAL A 179 -11.71 -4.48 7.27
N ALA A 180 -10.45 -4.08 7.10
CA ALA A 180 -10.03 -2.69 7.08
C ALA A 180 -9.38 -2.31 5.73
N ARG A 181 -10.03 -1.40 5.01
CA ARG A 181 -9.48 -0.79 3.80
C ARG A 181 -8.67 0.44 4.18
N LEU A 182 -7.39 0.45 3.84
CA LEU A 182 -6.54 1.63 3.97
C LEU A 182 -6.68 2.51 2.74
N ASP A 183 -6.97 3.78 2.96
CA ASP A 183 -7.12 4.77 1.91
C ASP A 183 -5.86 5.65 1.79
N PHE A 184 -5.74 6.35 0.67
CA PHE A 184 -4.68 7.33 0.46
C PHE A 184 -4.77 8.46 1.49
N TYR A 185 -3.61 8.96 1.91
CA TYR A 185 -3.49 10.01 2.91
C TYR A 185 -3.68 11.40 2.28
N SER A 186 -4.27 12.30 3.03
CA SER A 186 -4.30 13.71 2.70
C SER A 186 -2.91 14.37 2.80
N VAL A 187 -2.74 15.52 2.16
CA VAL A 187 -1.48 16.29 2.27
C VAL A 187 -1.24 16.72 3.72
N GLU A 188 -2.29 17.05 4.46
CA GLU A 188 -2.24 17.46 5.86
C GLU A 188 -1.73 16.31 6.76
N GLU A 189 -2.26 15.11 6.58
CA GLU A 189 -1.80 13.92 7.31
C GLU A 189 -0.35 13.60 6.98
N LEU A 190 0.03 13.63 5.70
CA LEU A 190 1.42 13.40 5.28
C LEU A 190 2.37 14.49 5.79
N THR A 191 1.94 15.74 5.85
CA THR A 191 2.74 16.83 6.44
C THR A 191 3.06 16.53 7.91
N ARG A 192 2.07 16.05 8.67
CA ARG A 192 2.27 15.60 10.06
C ARG A 192 3.22 14.42 10.15
N ILE A 193 3.12 13.45 9.22
CA ILE A 193 4.03 12.29 9.15
C ILE A 193 5.45 12.75 8.84
N VAL A 194 5.65 13.63 7.85
CA VAL A 194 6.96 14.19 7.50
C VAL A 194 7.57 14.92 8.69
N ALA A 195 6.80 15.80 9.36
CA ALA A 195 7.26 16.53 10.53
C ALA A 195 7.63 15.61 11.70
N ARG A 196 6.86 14.53 11.94
CA ARG A 196 7.20 13.51 12.93
C ARG A 196 8.49 12.77 12.56
N SER A 197 8.61 12.33 11.31
CA SER A 197 9.79 11.62 10.82
C SER A 197 11.03 12.49 10.85
N ALA A 198 10.92 13.78 10.51
CA ALA A 198 12.01 14.73 10.58
C ALA A 198 12.53 14.91 12.02
N ARG A 199 11.63 14.99 13.00
CA ARG A 199 12.02 15.06 14.42
C ARG A 199 12.78 13.80 14.87
N LEU A 200 12.31 12.60 14.47
CA LEU A 200 12.98 11.34 14.79
C LEU A 200 14.38 11.21 14.14
N LEU A 201 14.59 11.90 13.03
CA LEU A 201 15.85 11.90 12.27
C LEU A 201 16.72 13.11 12.58
N GLU A 202 16.29 13.97 13.51
CA GLU A 202 16.98 15.21 13.87
C GLU A 202 17.24 16.13 12.66
N ILE A 203 16.27 16.20 11.73
CA ILE A 203 16.33 17.05 10.54
C ILE A 203 15.56 18.34 10.81
N GLU A 204 16.18 19.49 10.56
CA GLU A 204 15.51 20.79 10.65
C GLU A 204 14.64 21.01 9.41
N VAL A 205 13.32 20.82 9.56
CA VAL A 205 12.33 21.00 8.49
C VAL A 205 11.30 22.02 8.95
N ASP A 206 11.08 23.08 8.17
CA ASP A 206 9.98 24.01 8.43
C ASP A 206 8.61 23.47 7.94
N ALA A 207 7.53 24.14 8.31
CA ALA A 207 6.18 23.71 7.98
C ALA A 207 5.92 23.67 6.46
N ASP A 208 6.46 24.63 5.72
CA ASP A 208 6.28 24.73 4.27
C ASP A 208 7.13 23.69 3.53
N GLY A 209 8.34 23.41 4.01
CA GLY A 209 9.19 22.32 3.49
C GLY A 209 8.56 20.95 3.74
N ALA A 210 8.00 20.71 4.92
CA ALA A 210 7.27 19.50 5.22
C ALA A 210 6.04 19.33 4.30
N ARG A 211 5.29 20.40 4.08
CA ARG A 211 4.13 20.41 3.19
C ARG A 211 4.52 20.19 1.73
N GLU A 212 5.63 20.76 1.29
CA GLU A 212 6.14 20.56 -0.09
C GLU A 212 6.51 19.10 -0.35
N ILE A 213 7.20 18.44 0.60
CA ILE A 213 7.50 17.01 0.52
C ILE A 213 6.20 16.18 0.52
N ALA A 214 5.27 16.50 1.42
CA ALA A 214 4.00 15.79 1.56
C ALA A 214 3.13 15.87 0.30
N SER A 215 3.07 17.05 -0.35
CA SER A 215 2.26 17.27 -1.55
C SER A 215 2.71 16.42 -2.74
N ARG A 216 4.02 16.04 -2.79
CA ARG A 216 4.59 15.23 -3.87
C ARG A 216 4.79 13.75 -3.48
N ALA A 217 4.29 13.32 -2.31
CA ALA A 217 4.49 11.98 -1.78
C ALA A 217 3.48 10.94 -2.29
N ARG A 218 2.75 11.21 -3.37
CA ARG A 218 1.76 10.29 -3.97
C ARG A 218 0.76 9.75 -2.94
N ALA A 219 0.36 10.60 -2.00
CA ALA A 219 -0.58 10.26 -0.93
C ALA A 219 -0.19 9.02 -0.09
N THR A 220 1.10 8.67 0.03
CA THR A 220 1.58 7.51 0.77
C THR A 220 2.69 7.83 1.78
N PRO A 221 2.60 7.34 3.03
CA PRO A 221 3.62 7.54 4.07
C PRO A 221 5.01 7.02 3.70
N ARG A 222 5.08 5.89 2.99
CA ARG A 222 6.36 5.31 2.57
C ARG A 222 7.12 6.25 1.63
N ILE A 223 6.43 6.79 0.63
CA ILE A 223 7.05 7.72 -0.32
C ILE A 223 7.42 9.02 0.38
N SER A 224 6.58 9.57 1.26
CA SER A 224 6.90 10.78 2.01
C SER A 224 8.19 10.64 2.82
N ASN A 225 8.42 9.51 3.48
CA ASN A 225 9.64 9.23 4.23
C ASN A 225 10.87 9.04 3.31
N ARG A 226 10.69 8.41 2.15
CA ARG A 226 11.77 8.29 1.15
C ARG A 226 12.17 9.64 0.57
N LEU A 227 11.19 10.47 0.23
CA LEU A 227 11.45 11.84 -0.25
C LEU A 227 12.12 12.67 0.83
N LEU A 228 11.67 12.63 2.09
CA LEU A 228 12.29 13.32 3.22
C LEU A 228 13.78 12.95 3.34
N ARG A 229 14.12 11.66 3.23
CA ARG A 229 15.50 11.20 3.26
C ARG A 229 16.35 11.83 2.15
N ARG A 230 15.84 11.88 0.93
CA ARG A 230 16.55 12.45 -0.21
C ARG A 230 16.68 13.97 -0.13
N VAL A 231 15.61 14.63 0.33
CA VAL A 231 15.62 16.07 0.58
C VAL A 231 16.63 16.43 1.69
N ARG A 232 16.72 15.62 2.76
CA ARG A 232 17.76 15.75 3.79
C ARG A 232 19.17 15.71 3.18
N ASP A 233 19.44 14.68 2.36
CA ASP A 233 20.77 14.52 1.74
C ASP A 233 21.14 15.76 0.89
N TYR A 234 20.16 16.30 0.15
CA TYR A 234 20.33 17.54 -0.61
C TYR A 234 20.54 18.76 0.31
N ALA A 235 19.72 18.92 1.35
CA ALA A 235 19.80 20.04 2.28
C ALA A 235 21.15 20.06 3.01
N GLN A 236 21.68 18.90 3.39
CA GLN A 236 22.96 18.78 4.05
C GLN A 236 24.11 19.33 3.19
N VAL A 237 24.06 19.13 1.88
CA VAL A 237 25.12 19.56 0.95
C VAL A 237 24.90 20.98 0.46
N LYS A 238 23.66 21.41 0.23
CA LYS A 238 23.32 22.67 -0.45
C LYS A 238 22.70 23.75 0.43
N ALA A 239 22.20 23.40 1.64
CA ALA A 239 21.39 24.29 2.47
C ALA A 239 21.70 24.19 3.98
N GLN A 240 22.93 23.82 4.35
CA GLN A 240 23.40 23.73 5.74
C GLN A 240 22.48 22.86 6.63
N GLY A 241 21.83 21.86 6.05
CA GLY A 241 20.96 20.93 6.77
C GLY A 241 19.52 21.42 6.98
N LYS A 242 19.15 22.63 6.54
CA LYS A 242 17.80 23.19 6.69
C LYS A 242 16.94 22.87 5.47
N VAL A 243 15.72 22.36 5.72
CA VAL A 243 14.74 22.05 4.69
C VAL A 243 13.63 23.07 4.72
N THR A 244 13.73 24.05 3.82
CA THR A 244 12.63 24.99 3.51
C THR A 244 11.86 24.51 2.28
N LYS A 245 10.77 25.21 1.93
CA LYS A 245 10.01 24.93 0.72
C LYS A 245 10.89 24.95 -0.54
N GLU A 246 11.75 25.96 -0.69
CA GLU A 246 12.63 26.14 -1.84
C GLU A 246 13.66 25.02 -1.94
N VAL A 247 14.21 24.61 -0.80
CA VAL A 247 15.17 23.49 -0.71
C VAL A 247 14.49 22.18 -1.06
N ALA A 248 13.28 21.93 -0.54
CA ALA A 248 12.49 20.76 -0.87
C ALA A 248 12.14 20.72 -2.36
N ASP A 249 11.64 21.82 -2.93
CA ASP A 249 11.31 21.93 -4.37
C ASP A 249 12.55 21.67 -5.26
N ALA A 250 13.70 22.28 -4.93
CA ALA A 250 14.93 22.07 -5.68
C ALA A 250 15.41 20.61 -5.63
N ALA A 251 15.34 19.99 -4.45
CA ALA A 251 15.71 18.60 -4.28
C ALA A 251 14.76 17.65 -5.03
N LEU A 252 13.46 17.90 -4.99
CA LEU A 252 12.46 17.07 -5.66
C LEU A 252 12.54 17.20 -7.19
N LYS A 253 12.82 18.40 -7.70
CA LYS A 253 13.11 18.60 -9.13
C LYS A 253 14.37 17.84 -9.58
N MET A 254 15.43 17.85 -8.77
CA MET A 254 16.64 17.07 -9.04
C MET A 254 16.36 15.55 -9.09
N LEU A 255 15.33 15.09 -8.40
CA LEU A 255 14.86 13.70 -8.39
C LEU A 255 13.82 13.40 -9.48
N ASP A 256 13.59 14.32 -10.43
CA ASP A 256 12.58 14.19 -11.48
C ASP A 256 11.14 13.98 -10.97
N VAL A 257 10.82 14.43 -9.75
CA VAL A 257 9.48 14.46 -9.19
C VAL A 257 8.87 15.84 -9.50
N ASP A 258 7.80 15.87 -10.27
CA ASP A 258 7.15 17.11 -10.67
C ASP A 258 6.32 17.77 -9.54
N ALA A 259 5.75 18.93 -9.83
CA ALA A 259 4.98 19.71 -8.85
C ALA A 259 3.72 18.98 -8.32
N LEU A 260 3.22 17.99 -9.04
CA LEU A 260 2.05 17.19 -8.67
C LEU A 260 2.44 15.78 -8.15
N GLY A 261 3.73 15.54 -7.95
CA GLY A 261 4.24 14.29 -7.41
C GLY A 261 4.32 13.14 -8.42
N LEU A 262 4.17 13.42 -9.72
CA LEU A 262 4.40 12.41 -10.74
C LEU A 262 5.90 12.24 -10.99
N ASP A 263 6.36 11.00 -10.95
CA ASP A 263 7.74 10.66 -11.28
C ASP A 263 7.92 10.31 -12.78
N VAL A 264 9.11 9.88 -13.14
CA VAL A 264 9.45 9.49 -14.51
C VAL A 264 8.56 8.35 -15.01
N LYS A 265 8.25 7.36 -14.17
CA LYS A 265 7.43 6.20 -14.57
C LYS A 265 5.97 6.56 -14.77
N ASP A 266 5.43 7.41 -13.90
CA ASP A 266 4.06 7.92 -14.04
C ASP A 266 3.90 8.68 -15.35
N ARG A 267 4.82 9.63 -15.61
CA ARG A 267 4.79 10.42 -16.84
C ARG A 267 4.97 9.55 -18.08
N LYS A 268 5.88 8.56 -18.02
CA LYS A 268 6.11 7.61 -19.12
C LYS A 268 4.86 6.78 -19.42
N LEU A 269 4.15 6.32 -18.37
CA LEU A 269 2.90 5.58 -18.53
C LEU A 269 1.82 6.44 -19.17
N LEU A 270 1.57 7.64 -18.64
CA LEU A 270 0.55 8.54 -19.16
C LEU A 270 0.85 9.00 -20.59
N LEU A 271 2.10 9.36 -20.89
CA LEU A 271 2.52 9.73 -22.24
C LEU A 271 2.41 8.55 -23.21
N ALA A 272 2.73 7.32 -22.77
CA ALA A 272 2.52 6.15 -23.62
C ALA A 272 1.04 5.96 -24.00
N VAL A 273 0.12 6.12 -23.03
CA VAL A 273 -1.33 6.07 -23.33
C VAL A 273 -1.73 7.18 -24.30
N ILE A 274 -1.26 8.41 -24.09
CA ILE A 274 -1.64 9.58 -24.89
C ILE A 274 -1.04 9.50 -26.29
N GLU A 275 0.28 9.32 -26.42
CA GLU A 275 1.00 9.48 -27.69
C GLU A 275 1.07 8.21 -28.53
N LYS A 276 1.20 7.02 -27.88
CA LYS A 276 1.35 5.76 -28.61
C LYS A 276 0.03 5.04 -28.84
N PHE A 277 -1.00 5.34 -28.02
CA PHE A 277 -2.30 4.67 -28.08
C PHE A 277 -3.47 5.66 -28.20
N ASP A 278 -3.23 6.86 -28.71
CA ASP A 278 -4.26 7.88 -28.99
C ASP A 278 -5.20 8.17 -27.82
N GLY A 279 -4.68 8.14 -26.59
CA GLY A 279 -5.46 8.31 -25.36
C GLY A 279 -6.14 7.05 -24.83
N GLY A 280 -6.03 5.92 -25.52
CA GLY A 280 -6.64 4.65 -25.17
C GLY A 280 -7.99 4.40 -25.84
N PRO A 281 -8.68 3.28 -25.50
CA PRO A 281 -8.33 2.30 -24.49
C PRO A 281 -7.20 1.33 -24.89
N VAL A 282 -6.29 1.03 -23.96
CA VAL A 282 -5.15 0.14 -24.16
C VAL A 282 -5.06 -0.92 -23.07
N GLY A 283 -4.74 -2.16 -23.44
CA GLY A 283 -4.52 -3.26 -22.50
C GLY A 283 -3.24 -3.08 -21.69
N VAL A 284 -3.21 -3.60 -20.44
CA VAL A 284 -2.06 -3.46 -19.55
C VAL A 284 -0.79 -4.10 -20.13
N ASP A 285 -0.90 -5.23 -20.82
CA ASP A 285 0.26 -5.95 -21.38
C ASP A 285 0.93 -5.13 -22.50
N ASN A 286 0.14 -4.42 -23.30
CA ASN A 286 0.66 -3.49 -24.31
C ASN A 286 1.35 -2.28 -23.67
N LEU A 287 0.79 -1.76 -22.57
CA LEU A 287 1.43 -0.68 -21.81
C LEU A 287 2.73 -1.16 -21.17
N ALA A 288 2.74 -2.34 -20.56
CA ALA A 288 3.91 -2.95 -19.95
C ALA A 288 5.07 -3.05 -20.95
N ALA A 289 4.78 -3.58 -22.14
CA ALA A 289 5.72 -3.64 -23.26
C ALA A 289 6.17 -2.24 -23.71
N ALA A 290 5.23 -1.28 -23.85
CA ALA A 290 5.52 0.07 -24.36
C ALA A 290 6.42 0.90 -23.45
N ILE A 291 6.36 0.67 -22.13
CA ILE A 291 7.14 1.42 -21.14
C ILE A 291 8.28 0.60 -20.52
N SER A 292 8.42 -0.69 -20.91
CA SER A 292 9.42 -1.64 -20.38
C SER A 292 9.30 -1.81 -18.85
N GLU A 293 8.06 -2.03 -18.38
CA GLU A 293 7.75 -2.30 -16.98
C GLU A 293 6.97 -3.62 -16.87
N GLU A 294 6.99 -4.22 -15.67
CA GLU A 294 6.17 -5.38 -15.38
C GLU A 294 4.69 -4.99 -15.21
N ARG A 295 3.80 -5.86 -15.63
CA ARG A 295 2.36 -5.69 -15.48
C ARG A 295 1.96 -5.39 -14.03
N ASP A 296 2.50 -6.16 -13.08
CA ASP A 296 2.21 -6.00 -11.64
C ASP A 296 2.66 -4.63 -11.12
N THR A 297 3.78 -4.08 -11.61
CA THR A 297 4.23 -2.73 -11.29
C THR A 297 3.19 -1.69 -11.73
N ILE A 298 2.64 -1.86 -12.93
CA ILE A 298 1.60 -0.94 -13.42
C ILE A 298 0.34 -1.05 -12.56
N GLU A 299 -0.19 -2.26 -12.36
CA GLU A 299 -1.47 -2.49 -11.70
C GLU A 299 -1.44 -2.18 -10.18
N ASP A 300 -0.32 -2.45 -9.50
CA ASP A 300 -0.23 -2.31 -8.05
C ASP A 300 0.38 -0.99 -7.59
N VAL A 301 1.27 -0.39 -8.38
CA VAL A 301 2.07 0.77 -7.95
C VAL A 301 1.70 2.06 -8.69
N LEU A 302 1.58 2.01 -10.04
CA LEU A 302 1.36 3.21 -10.85
C LEU A 302 -0.13 3.57 -10.95
N GLU A 303 -0.95 2.64 -11.42
CA GLU A 303 -2.38 2.88 -11.67
C GLU A 303 -3.17 3.36 -10.46
N PRO A 304 -3.03 2.79 -9.24
CA PRO A 304 -3.89 3.17 -8.13
C PRO A 304 -3.83 4.67 -7.82
N TYR A 305 -2.63 5.24 -7.83
CA TYR A 305 -2.46 6.67 -7.63
C TYR A 305 -2.97 7.50 -8.80
N LEU A 306 -2.62 7.12 -10.04
CA LEU A 306 -3.05 7.85 -11.24
C LEU A 306 -4.57 7.84 -11.43
N ILE A 307 -5.23 6.74 -11.06
CA ILE A 307 -6.71 6.65 -11.08
C ILE A 307 -7.31 7.53 -9.98
N GLN A 308 -6.77 7.47 -8.76
CA GLN A 308 -7.23 8.28 -7.63
C GLN A 308 -7.11 9.79 -7.91
N GLN A 309 -6.05 10.20 -8.59
CA GLN A 309 -5.84 11.61 -8.99
C GLN A 309 -6.58 11.99 -10.26
N GLY A 310 -7.29 11.06 -10.87
CA GLY A 310 -8.07 11.30 -12.07
C GLY A 310 -7.25 11.52 -13.35
N TYR A 311 -6.00 11.04 -13.42
CA TYR A 311 -5.18 11.06 -14.64
C TYR A 311 -5.47 9.89 -15.58
N LEU A 312 -5.80 8.75 -15.00
CA LEU A 312 -6.05 7.50 -15.71
C LEU A 312 -7.44 6.96 -15.36
N GLN A 313 -8.11 6.37 -16.34
CA GLN A 313 -9.38 5.67 -16.16
C GLN A 313 -9.24 4.22 -16.61
N ARG A 314 -9.76 3.28 -15.79
CA ARG A 314 -9.84 1.86 -16.14
C ARG A 314 -11.22 1.55 -16.68
N THR A 315 -11.29 1.03 -17.89
CA THR A 315 -12.51 0.61 -18.57
C THR A 315 -12.48 -0.88 -18.87
N PRO A 316 -13.61 -1.54 -19.24
CA PRO A 316 -13.60 -2.94 -19.68
C PRO A 316 -12.71 -3.19 -20.88
N ARG A 317 -12.44 -2.17 -21.72
CA ARG A 317 -11.58 -2.28 -22.91
C ARG A 317 -10.11 -2.03 -22.62
N GLY A 318 -9.78 -1.46 -21.44
CA GLY A 318 -8.41 -1.10 -21.08
C GLY A 318 -8.30 0.26 -20.39
N ARG A 319 -7.10 0.81 -20.38
CA ARG A 319 -6.73 2.08 -19.74
C ARG A 319 -6.89 3.22 -20.70
N MET A 320 -7.41 4.34 -20.20
CA MET A 320 -7.61 5.59 -20.96
C MET A 320 -7.03 6.76 -20.18
N ALA A 321 -6.36 7.67 -20.88
CA ALA A 321 -5.96 8.96 -20.32
C ALA A 321 -7.18 9.87 -20.21
N THR A 322 -7.26 10.63 -19.13
CA THR A 322 -8.35 11.59 -18.89
C THR A 322 -7.99 12.99 -19.38
N VAL A 323 -8.97 13.88 -19.41
CA VAL A 323 -8.76 15.32 -19.67
C VAL A 323 -7.70 15.92 -18.75
N THR A 324 -7.66 15.48 -17.47
CA THR A 324 -6.68 15.93 -16.49
C THR A 324 -5.25 15.57 -16.90
N ALA A 325 -5.05 14.38 -17.48
CA ALA A 325 -3.73 13.96 -17.98
C ALA A 325 -3.27 14.83 -19.14
N TYR A 326 -4.12 15.09 -20.12
CA TYR A 326 -3.79 15.99 -21.25
C TYR A 326 -3.44 17.39 -20.78
N ARG A 327 -4.22 17.95 -19.84
CA ARG A 327 -3.98 19.27 -19.27
C ARG A 327 -2.65 19.34 -18.53
N HIS A 328 -2.27 18.29 -17.80
CA HIS A 328 -1.01 18.20 -17.08
C HIS A 328 0.20 18.34 -18.01
N PHE A 329 0.16 17.71 -19.17
CA PHE A 329 1.22 17.78 -20.17
C PHE A 329 1.09 18.97 -21.16
N GLY A 330 0.05 19.80 -21.05
CA GLY A 330 -0.21 20.89 -21.99
C GLY A 330 -0.57 20.39 -23.39
N LEU A 331 -1.07 19.16 -23.52
CA LEU A 331 -1.41 18.54 -24.79
C LEU A 331 -2.87 18.80 -25.18
N ALA A 332 -3.13 18.89 -26.49
CA ALA A 332 -4.47 19.05 -27.03
C ALA A 332 -5.31 17.78 -26.75
N GLN A 333 -6.53 17.99 -26.26
CA GLN A 333 -7.47 16.90 -25.99
C GLN A 333 -8.06 16.36 -27.29
N PRO A 334 -8.19 15.02 -27.45
CA PRO A 334 -8.92 14.46 -28.56
C PRO A 334 -10.41 14.85 -28.47
N LYS A 335 -11.02 15.14 -29.61
CA LYS A 335 -12.45 15.55 -29.70
C LYS A 335 -13.41 14.52 -29.05
N SER A 336 -13.02 13.25 -29.00
CA SER A 336 -13.81 12.18 -28.36
C SER A 336 -13.90 12.26 -26.83
N LEU A 337 -13.01 13.01 -26.18
CA LEU A 337 -13.03 13.27 -24.72
C LEU A 337 -13.74 14.59 -24.36
N VAL A 338 -14.06 15.42 -25.35
CA VAL A 338 -14.89 16.59 -25.14
C VAL A 338 -16.33 16.08 -25.09
N THR A 339 -16.88 15.94 -23.88
CA THR A 339 -18.32 15.68 -23.71
C THR A 339 -19.07 16.83 -24.38
N PRO A 340 -20.02 16.60 -25.30
CA PRO A 340 -20.92 17.68 -25.75
C PRO A 340 -21.59 18.21 -24.47
N GLU A 341 -21.60 19.53 -24.29
CA GLU A 341 -22.40 20.14 -23.24
C GLU A 341 -23.86 19.70 -23.45
N LEU A 342 -24.36 18.83 -22.60
CA LEU A 342 -25.69 18.21 -22.67
C LEU A 342 -26.82 19.21 -22.38
N TRP A 343 -26.49 20.51 -22.27
CA TRP A 343 -27.43 21.60 -21.96
C TRP A 343 -27.11 22.85 -22.80
N GLU A 344 -27.16 22.75 -24.13
CA GLU A 344 -27.56 23.93 -24.92
C GLU A 344 -29.08 24.02 -24.79
N GLU A 345 -29.56 24.98 -24.01
CA GLU A 345 -30.96 25.40 -24.05
C GLU A 345 -31.32 25.75 -25.50
N PRO A 346 -32.42 25.20 -26.04
CA PRO A 346 -32.85 25.59 -27.39
C PRO A 346 -33.14 27.08 -27.38
N ALA A 347 -32.40 27.82 -28.21
CA ALA A 347 -32.62 29.25 -28.44
C ALA A 347 -34.11 29.47 -28.66
N GLY A 348 -34.75 30.21 -27.75
CA GLY A 348 -36.15 30.54 -27.80
C GLY A 348 -36.45 31.21 -29.13
N LYS A 349 -37.39 30.62 -29.88
CA LYS A 349 -38.03 31.31 -30.99
C LYS A 349 -38.79 32.51 -30.39
N GLN A 350 -38.35 33.70 -30.74
CA GLN A 350 -39.15 34.90 -30.61
C GLN A 350 -40.12 34.89 -31.78
N ASP A 351 -41.41 34.74 -31.48
CA ASP A 351 -42.51 35.21 -32.30
C ASP A 351 -42.94 36.63 -31.83
#